data_39974c042a1ac83c3a198690e0e7f95b
#
_entry.id   39974c042a1ac83c3a198690e0e7f95b
#
_cell.length_a   1.000
_cell.length_b   1.000
_cell.length_c   1.000
_cell.angle_alpha   90.00
_cell.angle_beta   90.00
_cell.angle_gamma   90.00
#
_symmetry.space_group_name_H-M   'P 1'
#
loop_
_entity.id
_entity.type
_entity.pdbx_description
1 polymer ?
#
loop_
_entity_poly.entity_id
_entity_poly.type
_entity_poly.pdbx_seq_one_letter_code
_entity_poly.pdbx_strand_id
1 'polypeptide(L)'
;MLLPPLLLLDFFVVLVMFSIGLRVSAGEVLYVLRNRALFTRTLVANCVLVPAVGFFLVNIFPLTPDASVGILLLAAIPGTPIALQFTRKVKTRLAFGAVMTFILTVVSIATTPLVLEVMPRTAQRSERPILSLIGSILLYIAAPLCAGLWIARRALKIALRVVLPLEILATVVFLFLMWETRLARRQALYAIAGHETILAMFLLLVISMLIGWFVGGPDLESRRVLATSTGMRSVIVVLYVARYCFPGTNVYMVPIVYLSLMVPTNLLFHLAFAGWHRSHTGQ
;
A
#
# COMPACT_ATOMS: atom_id res chain seq x y z
N MET A 1 -25.48 9.30 16.10
CA MET A 1 -25.09 10.09 14.91
C MET A 1 -23.69 9.64 14.53
N LEU A 2 -23.59 8.62 13.66
CA LEU A 2 -22.29 8.09 13.24
C LEU A 2 -21.63 9.13 12.33
N LEU A 3 -20.34 9.39 12.54
CA LEU A 3 -19.54 10.26 11.68
C LEU A 3 -19.73 9.82 10.20
N PRO A 4 -19.92 10.75 9.27
CA PRO A 4 -20.06 10.37 7.88
C PRO A 4 -18.86 9.51 7.45
N PRO A 5 -19.06 8.43 6.68
CA PRO A 5 -18.03 7.42 6.40
C PRO A 5 -16.76 8.01 5.73
N LEU A 6 -16.88 9.18 5.12
CA LEU A 6 -15.74 9.92 4.57
C LEU A 6 -14.82 10.48 5.66
N LEU A 7 -15.38 11.13 6.70
CA LEU A 7 -14.58 11.66 7.80
C LEU A 7 -13.87 10.55 8.59
N LEU A 8 -14.50 9.39 8.72
CA LEU A 8 -13.89 8.25 9.39
C LEU A 8 -12.72 7.67 8.56
N LEU A 9 -12.84 7.67 7.22
CA LEU A 9 -11.76 7.28 6.33
C LEU A 9 -10.60 8.27 6.40
N ASP A 10 -10.87 9.58 6.37
CA ASP A 10 -9.85 10.63 6.50
C ASP A 10 -9.10 10.49 7.83
N PHE A 11 -9.83 10.30 8.93
CA PHE A 11 -9.25 10.05 10.25
C PHE A 11 -8.36 8.79 10.27
N PHE A 12 -8.82 7.70 9.68
CA PHE A 12 -8.05 6.47 9.54
C PHE A 12 -6.74 6.68 8.77
N VAL A 13 -6.82 7.37 7.62
CA VAL A 13 -5.64 7.66 6.79
C VAL A 13 -4.62 8.50 7.57
N VAL A 14 -5.08 9.54 8.26
CA VAL A 14 -4.21 10.40 9.10
C VAL A 14 -3.52 9.58 10.20
N LEU A 15 -4.26 8.73 10.92
CA LEU A 15 -3.69 7.86 11.97
C LEU A 15 -2.59 6.95 11.43
N VAL A 16 -2.84 6.30 10.30
CA VAL A 16 -1.86 5.38 9.71
C VAL A 16 -0.64 6.13 9.20
N MET A 17 -0.81 7.23 8.48
CA MET A 17 0.32 8.02 7.95
C MET A 17 1.17 8.60 9.07
N PHE A 18 0.54 9.09 10.12
CA PHE A 18 1.24 9.58 11.31
C PHE A 18 2.03 8.45 11.99
N SER A 19 1.45 7.25 12.15
CA SER A 19 2.11 6.09 12.74
C SER A 19 3.34 5.64 11.93
N ILE A 20 3.27 5.70 10.58
CA ILE A 20 4.43 5.41 9.72
C ILE A 20 5.55 6.42 9.98
N GLY A 21 5.20 7.71 10.03
CA GLY A 21 6.16 8.77 10.32
C GLY A 21 6.87 8.58 11.66
N LEU A 22 6.15 8.15 12.70
CA LEU A 22 6.71 7.88 14.04
C LEU A 22 7.71 6.70 14.07
N ARG A 23 7.59 5.76 13.13
CA ARG A 23 8.47 4.56 13.07
C ARG A 23 9.78 4.77 12.34
N VAL A 24 9.88 5.80 11.52
CA VAL A 24 11.01 6.02 10.63
C VAL A 24 12.00 7.02 11.22
N SER A 25 13.27 6.66 11.29
CA SER A 25 14.34 7.60 11.64
C SER A 25 14.97 8.21 10.39
N ALA A 26 15.39 9.46 10.50
CA ALA A 26 16.04 10.16 9.39
C ALA A 26 17.39 9.54 9.02
N GLY A 27 18.11 8.98 9.99
CA GLY A 27 19.37 8.29 9.74
C GLY A 27 19.19 7.04 8.89
N GLU A 28 18.13 6.28 9.15
CA GLU A 28 17.77 5.09 8.37
C GLU A 28 17.37 5.46 6.94
N VAL A 29 16.59 6.54 6.76
CA VAL A 29 16.24 7.05 5.42
C VAL A 29 17.51 7.37 4.63
N LEU A 30 18.46 8.10 5.26
CA LEU A 30 19.70 8.45 4.60
C LEU A 30 20.56 7.23 4.26
N TYR A 31 20.58 6.22 5.13
CA TYR A 31 21.28 4.96 4.88
C TYR A 31 20.75 4.24 3.64
N VAL A 32 19.43 4.14 3.52
CA VAL A 32 18.78 3.51 2.35
C VAL A 32 19.04 4.30 1.08
N LEU A 33 18.96 5.63 1.12
CA LEU A 33 19.22 6.51 -0.02
C LEU A 33 20.69 6.44 -0.50
N ARG A 34 21.63 6.12 0.38
CA ARG A 34 23.04 5.91 0.00
C ARG A 34 23.26 4.68 -0.86
N ASN A 35 22.44 3.63 -0.70
CA ASN A 35 22.48 2.47 -1.59
C ASN A 35 21.70 2.77 -2.89
N ARG A 36 22.30 3.63 -3.74
CA ARG A 36 21.67 4.13 -4.97
C ARG A 36 21.18 3.02 -5.89
N ALA A 37 21.94 1.92 -6.01
CA ALA A 37 21.58 0.82 -6.90
C ALA A 37 20.29 0.13 -6.45
N LEU A 38 20.17 -0.21 -5.15
CA LEU A 38 18.98 -0.84 -4.60
C LEU A 38 17.78 0.11 -4.63
N PHE A 39 18.01 1.39 -4.30
CA PHE A 39 16.99 2.43 -4.33
C PHE A 39 16.42 2.62 -5.74
N THR A 40 17.27 2.82 -6.76
CA THR A 40 16.83 3.00 -8.15
C THR A 40 16.10 1.77 -8.67
N ARG A 41 16.61 0.57 -8.42
CA ARG A 41 15.95 -0.68 -8.80
C ARG A 41 14.56 -0.80 -8.17
N THR A 42 14.41 -0.45 -6.89
CA THR A 42 13.12 -0.47 -6.20
C THR A 42 12.14 0.55 -6.78
N LEU A 43 12.61 1.76 -7.12
CA LEU A 43 11.78 2.76 -7.79
C LEU A 43 11.33 2.28 -9.17
N VAL A 44 12.24 1.78 -10.01
CA VAL A 44 11.91 1.24 -11.33
C VAL A 44 10.90 0.09 -11.20
N ALA A 45 11.11 -0.83 -10.27
CA ALA A 45 10.18 -1.93 -10.03
C ALA A 45 8.76 -1.42 -9.69
N ASN A 46 8.66 -0.48 -8.77
CA ASN A 46 7.38 -0.02 -8.24
C ASN A 46 6.68 1.05 -9.09
N CYS A 47 7.43 1.90 -9.79
CA CYS A 47 6.87 3.02 -10.56
C CYS A 47 6.79 2.72 -12.07
N VAL A 48 7.46 1.68 -12.56
CA VAL A 48 7.45 1.32 -13.99
C VAL A 48 6.97 -0.10 -14.20
N LEU A 49 7.67 -1.11 -13.64
CA LEU A 49 7.38 -2.52 -13.95
C LEU A 49 6.00 -2.96 -13.42
N VAL A 50 5.67 -2.67 -12.18
CA VAL A 50 4.36 -3.08 -11.62
C VAL A 50 3.20 -2.31 -12.25
N PRO A 51 3.24 -0.99 -12.50
CA PRO A 51 2.24 -0.31 -13.32
C PRO A 51 2.08 -0.90 -14.73
N ALA A 52 3.18 -1.27 -15.40
CA ALA A 52 3.12 -1.94 -16.70
C ALA A 52 2.41 -3.29 -16.62
N VAL A 53 2.68 -4.09 -15.58
CA VAL A 53 1.95 -5.35 -15.32
C VAL A 53 0.46 -5.08 -15.09
N GLY A 54 0.11 -4.07 -14.29
CA GLY A 54 -1.29 -3.69 -14.07
C GLY A 54 -1.98 -3.30 -15.37
N PHE A 55 -1.32 -2.48 -16.20
CA PHE A 55 -1.83 -2.10 -17.52
C PHE A 55 -2.02 -3.31 -18.43
N PHE A 56 -1.08 -4.24 -18.46
CA PHE A 56 -1.17 -5.47 -19.23
C PHE A 56 -2.34 -6.36 -18.77
N LEU A 57 -2.51 -6.54 -17.47
CA LEU A 57 -3.59 -7.36 -16.91
C LEU A 57 -4.98 -6.80 -17.24
N VAL A 58 -5.17 -5.49 -17.15
CA VAL A 58 -6.50 -4.89 -17.46
C VAL A 58 -6.85 -4.94 -18.94
N ASN A 59 -5.87 -5.15 -19.83
CA ASN A 59 -6.11 -5.32 -21.26
C ASN A 59 -6.34 -6.78 -21.67
N ILE A 60 -5.87 -7.75 -20.87
CA ILE A 60 -6.04 -9.18 -21.16
C ILE A 60 -7.36 -9.71 -20.58
N PHE A 61 -7.70 -9.29 -19.36
CA PHE A 61 -8.87 -9.80 -18.68
C PHE A 61 -10.10 -8.96 -19.01
N PRO A 62 -11.28 -9.58 -19.24
CA PRO A 62 -12.54 -8.88 -19.48
C PRO A 62 -13.11 -8.32 -18.16
N LEU A 63 -12.50 -7.24 -17.67
CA LEU A 63 -12.81 -6.63 -16.39
C LEU A 63 -13.90 -5.57 -16.52
N THR A 64 -14.66 -5.35 -15.46
CA THR A 64 -15.54 -4.19 -15.37
C THR A 64 -14.73 -2.88 -15.35
N PRO A 65 -15.27 -1.75 -15.82
CA PRO A 65 -14.57 -0.47 -15.77
C PRO A 65 -14.07 -0.10 -14.38
N ASP A 66 -14.87 -0.33 -13.33
CA ASP A 66 -14.52 -0.08 -11.94
C ASP A 66 -13.36 -0.97 -11.47
N ALA A 67 -13.35 -2.25 -11.85
CA ALA A 67 -12.27 -3.18 -11.53
C ALA A 67 -10.98 -2.79 -12.24
N SER A 68 -11.03 -2.42 -13.50
CA SER A 68 -9.87 -1.98 -14.28
C SER A 68 -9.22 -0.75 -13.66
N VAL A 69 -10.01 0.27 -13.33
CA VAL A 69 -9.50 1.49 -12.66
C VAL A 69 -8.89 1.15 -11.30
N GLY A 70 -9.56 0.33 -10.50
CA GLY A 70 -9.05 -0.05 -9.19
C GLY A 70 -7.74 -0.84 -9.25
N ILE A 71 -7.58 -1.76 -10.20
CA ILE A 71 -6.35 -2.52 -10.45
C ILE A 71 -5.22 -1.61 -10.92
N LEU A 72 -5.50 -0.65 -11.80
CA LEU A 72 -4.52 0.33 -12.24
C LEU A 72 -4.06 1.23 -11.09
N LEU A 73 -4.98 1.69 -10.23
CA LEU A 73 -4.63 2.45 -9.03
C LEU A 73 -3.76 1.62 -8.07
N LEU A 74 -4.11 0.34 -7.83
CA LEU A 74 -3.28 -0.56 -7.03
C LEU A 74 -1.88 -0.72 -7.64
N ALA A 75 -1.79 -0.96 -8.94
CA ALA A 75 -0.51 -1.12 -9.62
C ALA A 75 0.36 0.14 -9.56
N ALA A 76 -0.26 1.32 -9.60
CA ALA A 76 0.43 2.60 -9.68
C ALA A 76 0.82 3.20 -8.33
N ILE A 77 0.13 2.83 -7.23
CA ILE A 77 0.36 3.38 -5.89
C ILE A 77 1.13 2.38 -5.03
N PRO A 78 2.47 2.50 -4.94
CA PRO A 78 3.31 1.59 -4.16
C PRO A 78 3.25 1.88 -2.66
N GLY A 79 3.74 0.92 -1.87
CA GLY A 79 4.03 1.10 -0.45
C GLY A 79 2.82 0.84 0.46
N THR A 80 2.98 -0.09 1.41
CA THR A 80 1.98 -0.34 2.44
C THR A 80 2.61 -0.48 3.83
N PRO A 81 2.03 0.14 4.87
CA PRO A 81 2.49 0.00 6.25
C PRO A 81 2.43 -1.44 6.75
N ILE A 82 1.50 -2.23 6.22
CA ILE A 82 1.28 -3.63 6.65
C ILE A 82 2.49 -4.52 6.32
N ALA A 83 3.29 -4.19 5.29
CA ALA A 83 4.51 -4.92 4.96
C ALA A 83 5.48 -5.02 6.15
N LEU A 84 5.51 -4.02 7.03
CA LEU A 84 6.33 -4.00 8.23
C LEU A 84 5.99 -5.10 9.23
N GLN A 85 4.72 -5.49 9.33
CA GLN A 85 4.31 -6.54 10.27
C GLN A 85 4.84 -7.91 9.85
N PHE A 86 4.98 -8.17 8.56
CA PHE A 86 5.52 -9.42 8.03
C PHE A 86 7.05 -9.49 8.12
N THR A 87 7.75 -8.36 8.12
CA THR A 87 9.21 -8.30 8.25
C THR A 87 9.70 -8.27 9.71
N ARG A 88 8.80 -8.20 10.71
CA ARG A 88 9.13 -8.10 12.15
C ARG A 88 10.01 -9.23 12.71
N LYS A 89 10.02 -10.41 12.10
CA LYS A 89 10.84 -11.55 12.56
C LYS A 89 12.33 -11.39 12.24
N VAL A 90 12.69 -10.40 11.40
CA VAL A 90 14.07 -10.14 10.97
C VAL A 90 14.58 -8.86 11.64
N LYS A 91 15.11 -8.97 12.85
CA LYS A 91 15.47 -7.85 13.75
C LYS A 91 16.35 -6.75 13.13
N THR A 92 17.23 -7.08 12.19
CA THR A 92 18.20 -6.14 11.60
C THR A 92 17.68 -5.36 10.40
N ARG A 93 16.56 -5.74 9.79
CA ARG A 93 16.05 -5.13 8.56
C ARG A 93 14.61 -4.61 8.63
N LEU A 94 14.02 -4.60 9.83
CA LEU A 94 12.76 -3.91 10.10
C LEU A 94 12.84 -2.43 9.72
N ALA A 95 13.95 -1.80 10.05
CA ALA A 95 14.25 -0.41 9.71
C ALA A 95 14.28 -0.21 8.18
N PHE A 96 14.92 -1.11 7.44
CA PHE A 96 14.96 -1.04 5.98
C PHE A 96 13.55 -1.14 5.35
N GLY A 97 12.72 -2.09 5.79
CA GLY A 97 11.34 -2.23 5.33
C GLY A 97 10.49 -0.99 5.64
N ALA A 98 10.64 -0.41 6.85
CA ALA A 98 9.96 0.81 7.26
C ALA A 98 10.34 2.00 6.38
N VAL A 99 11.63 2.18 6.16
CA VAL A 99 12.16 3.25 5.32
C VAL A 99 11.72 3.10 3.88
N MET A 100 11.77 1.89 3.32
CA MET A 100 11.28 1.64 1.95
C MET A 100 9.78 1.95 1.83
N THR A 101 8.97 1.53 2.78
CA THR A 101 7.54 1.87 2.82
C THR A 101 7.34 3.38 2.89
N PHE A 102 8.08 4.08 3.74
CA PHE A 102 8.03 5.53 3.85
C PHE A 102 8.37 6.21 2.51
N ILE A 103 9.51 5.82 1.90
CA ILE A 103 9.95 6.38 0.62
C ILE A 103 8.92 6.11 -0.49
N LEU A 104 8.44 4.87 -0.59
CA LEU A 104 7.43 4.52 -1.59
C LEU A 104 6.11 5.27 -1.37
N THR A 105 5.73 5.54 -0.12
CA THR A 105 4.56 6.37 0.20
C THR A 105 4.79 7.82 -0.24
N VAL A 106 5.97 8.39 0.01
CA VAL A 106 6.32 9.74 -0.47
C VAL A 106 6.31 9.81 -2.00
N VAL A 107 6.88 8.80 -2.65
CA VAL A 107 6.84 8.69 -4.13
C VAL A 107 5.39 8.58 -4.62
N SER A 108 4.54 7.80 -3.95
CA SER A 108 3.13 7.66 -4.35
C SER A 108 2.36 8.97 -4.30
N ILE A 109 2.70 9.90 -3.39
CA ILE A 109 2.11 11.24 -3.34
C ILE A 109 2.33 11.99 -4.66
N ALA A 110 3.56 11.89 -5.21
CA ALA A 110 3.91 12.54 -6.46
C ALA A 110 3.39 11.79 -7.70
N THR A 111 3.40 10.46 -7.68
CA THR A 111 3.00 9.63 -8.84
C THR A 111 1.48 9.51 -8.99
N THR A 112 0.70 9.57 -7.91
CA THR A 112 -0.76 9.43 -7.96
C THR A 112 -1.44 10.42 -8.91
N PRO A 113 -1.17 11.74 -8.87
CA PRO A 113 -1.76 12.68 -9.81
C PRO A 113 -1.39 12.38 -11.27
N LEU A 114 -0.11 12.01 -11.51
CA LEU A 114 0.38 11.68 -12.86
C LEU A 114 -0.32 10.44 -13.43
N VAL A 115 -0.48 9.41 -12.62
CA VAL A 115 -1.19 8.19 -13.02
C VAL A 115 -2.65 8.48 -13.35
N LEU A 116 -3.32 9.29 -12.55
CA LEU A 116 -4.70 9.68 -12.80
C LEU A 116 -4.86 10.47 -14.10
N GLU A 117 -3.86 11.26 -14.51
CA GLU A 117 -3.88 11.97 -15.80
C GLU A 117 -3.81 11.02 -17.00
N VAL A 118 -3.00 9.97 -16.90
CA VAL A 118 -2.77 8.99 -17.99
C VAL A 118 -3.89 7.94 -18.05
N MET A 119 -4.67 7.78 -16.97
CA MET A 119 -5.77 6.81 -16.94
C MET A 119 -6.87 7.15 -17.95
N PRO A 120 -7.42 6.11 -18.64
CA PRO A 120 -8.57 6.31 -19.51
C PRO A 120 -9.72 7.00 -18.74
N ARG A 121 -10.32 8.02 -19.34
CA ARG A 121 -11.47 8.75 -18.77
C ARG A 121 -12.80 7.96 -18.82
N THR A 122 -12.73 6.64 -18.89
CA THR A 122 -13.86 5.73 -19.05
C THR A 122 -14.68 5.50 -17.77
N ALA A 123 -14.09 5.76 -16.60
CA ALA A 123 -14.82 5.72 -15.33
C ALA A 123 -15.38 7.12 -15.00
N GLN A 124 -16.51 7.17 -14.27
CA GLN A 124 -17.11 8.41 -13.76
C GLN A 124 -16.12 9.11 -12.80
N ARG A 125 -15.13 9.78 -13.39
CA ARG A 125 -14.17 10.58 -12.64
C ARG A 125 -14.83 11.86 -12.16
N SER A 126 -14.59 12.22 -10.91
CA SER A 126 -15.01 13.52 -10.38
C SER A 126 -14.41 14.66 -11.21
N GLU A 127 -15.21 15.67 -11.56
CA GLU A 127 -14.75 16.90 -12.21
C GLU A 127 -13.92 17.80 -11.28
N ARG A 128 -13.61 17.35 -10.08
CA ARG A 128 -12.81 18.11 -9.12
C ARG A 128 -11.44 18.45 -9.71
N PRO A 129 -10.96 19.69 -9.54
CA PRO A 129 -9.66 20.11 -10.01
C PRO A 129 -8.55 19.23 -9.40
N ILE A 130 -7.56 18.85 -10.22
CA ILE A 130 -6.37 18.08 -9.75
C ILE A 130 -5.70 18.80 -8.57
N LEU A 131 -5.72 20.11 -8.55
CA LEU A 131 -5.18 20.90 -7.45
C LEU A 131 -5.85 20.60 -6.10
N SER A 132 -7.15 20.35 -6.08
CA SER A 132 -7.88 19.95 -4.87
C SER A 132 -7.51 18.55 -4.40
N LEU A 133 -7.23 17.61 -5.32
CA LEU A 133 -6.70 16.30 -5.01
C LEU A 133 -5.28 16.39 -4.41
N ILE A 134 -4.39 17.15 -5.03
CA ILE A 134 -3.05 17.39 -4.52
C ILE A 134 -3.11 18.00 -3.12
N GLY A 135 -3.95 19.01 -2.90
CA GLY A 135 -4.18 19.60 -1.59
C GLY A 135 -4.64 18.59 -0.54
N SER A 136 -5.57 17.71 -0.91
CA SER A 136 -6.07 16.65 -0.03
C SER A 136 -4.99 15.60 0.29
N ILE A 137 -4.21 15.17 -0.69
CA ILE A 137 -3.08 14.24 -0.50
C ILE A 137 -2.02 14.88 0.42
N LEU A 138 -1.70 16.16 0.22
CA LEU A 138 -0.76 16.87 1.09
C LEU A 138 -1.28 16.98 2.52
N LEU A 139 -2.56 17.28 2.70
CA LEU A 139 -3.17 17.47 4.03
C LEU A 139 -3.34 16.15 4.79
N TYR A 140 -3.90 15.10 4.14
CA TYR A 140 -4.28 13.86 4.82
C TYR A 140 -3.20 12.77 4.78
N ILE A 141 -2.24 12.86 3.88
CA ILE A 141 -1.18 11.86 3.73
C ILE A 141 0.19 12.45 4.10
N ALA A 142 0.61 13.53 3.43
CA ALA A 142 1.96 14.07 3.61
C ALA A 142 2.14 14.76 4.97
N ALA A 143 1.20 15.61 5.38
CA ALA A 143 1.31 16.38 6.62
C ALA A 143 1.41 15.48 7.87
N PRO A 144 0.53 14.49 8.10
CA PRO A 144 0.66 13.60 9.25
C PRO A 144 1.92 12.73 9.19
N LEU A 145 2.34 12.30 8.00
CA LEU A 145 3.58 11.56 7.80
C LEU A 145 4.80 12.38 8.23
N CYS A 146 4.87 13.63 7.79
CA CYS A 146 5.94 14.57 8.16
C CYS A 146 5.90 14.93 9.64
N ALA A 147 4.71 15.14 10.21
CA ALA A 147 4.53 15.40 11.64
C ALA A 147 5.03 14.24 12.50
N GLY A 148 4.69 12.99 12.13
CA GLY A 148 5.18 11.78 12.79
C GLY A 148 6.71 11.69 12.75
N LEU A 149 7.31 11.90 11.57
CA LEU A 149 8.77 11.91 11.40
C LEU A 149 9.45 13.02 12.24
N TRP A 150 8.85 14.20 12.29
CA TRP A 150 9.36 15.31 13.09
C TRP A 150 9.35 14.98 14.59
N ILE A 151 8.26 14.38 15.11
CA ILE A 151 8.17 13.94 16.51
C ILE A 151 9.17 12.82 16.79
N ALA A 152 9.32 11.84 15.86
CA ALA A 152 10.30 10.77 15.99
C ALA A 152 11.73 11.31 16.13
N ARG A 153 12.06 12.40 15.41
CA ARG A 153 13.39 13.07 15.51
C ARG A 153 13.59 13.82 16.83
N ARG A 154 12.55 14.46 17.37
CA ARG A 154 12.65 15.31 18.55
C ARG A 154 12.43 14.58 19.85
N ALA A 155 11.57 13.57 19.84
CA ALA A 155 11.07 12.90 21.03
C ALA A 155 10.85 11.40 20.80
N LEU A 156 11.94 10.66 20.51
CA LEU A 156 11.91 9.23 20.19
C LEU A 156 11.18 8.41 21.28
N LYS A 157 11.39 8.72 22.57
CA LYS A 157 10.72 8.03 23.68
C LYS A 157 9.19 8.18 23.62
N ILE A 158 8.70 9.35 23.24
CA ILE A 158 7.27 9.63 23.07
C ILE A 158 6.75 8.89 21.83
N ALA A 159 7.46 8.98 20.69
CA ALA A 159 7.12 8.29 19.47
C ALA A 159 6.93 6.78 19.70
N LEU A 160 7.88 6.12 20.37
CA LEU A 160 7.80 4.69 20.67
C LEU A 160 6.65 4.29 21.62
N ARG A 161 6.22 5.19 22.51
CA ARG A 161 5.07 4.94 23.41
C ARG A 161 3.75 5.10 22.70
N VAL A 162 3.65 6.08 21.81
CA VAL A 162 2.37 6.49 21.17
C VAL A 162 2.07 5.66 19.91
N VAL A 163 3.08 5.13 19.23
CA VAL A 163 2.90 4.42 17.97
C VAL A 163 2.01 3.17 18.09
N LEU A 164 2.18 2.38 19.15
CA LEU A 164 1.38 1.15 19.34
C LEU A 164 -0.10 1.45 19.61
N PRO A 165 -0.48 2.33 20.55
CA PRO A 165 -1.89 2.72 20.74
C PRO A 165 -2.52 3.28 19.47
N LEU A 166 -1.78 4.09 18.68
CA LEU A 166 -2.29 4.63 17.42
C LEU A 166 -2.55 3.56 16.38
N GLU A 167 -1.68 2.55 16.27
CA GLU A 167 -1.88 1.43 15.36
C GLU A 167 -3.07 0.54 15.77
N ILE A 168 -3.27 0.35 17.08
CA ILE A 168 -4.43 -0.37 17.59
C ILE A 168 -5.70 0.42 17.23
N LEU A 169 -5.72 1.73 17.49
CA LEU A 169 -6.85 2.60 17.14
C LEU A 169 -7.12 2.57 15.63
N ALA A 170 -6.07 2.72 14.81
CA ALA A 170 -6.19 2.63 13.34
C ALA A 170 -6.75 1.27 12.90
N THR A 171 -6.33 0.17 13.54
CA THR A 171 -6.84 -1.18 13.25
C THR A 171 -8.31 -1.30 13.61
N VAL A 172 -8.74 -0.78 14.75
CA VAL A 172 -10.15 -0.79 15.17
C VAL A 172 -11.01 0.01 14.20
N VAL A 173 -10.57 1.22 13.83
CA VAL A 173 -11.28 2.06 12.85
C VAL A 173 -11.35 1.36 11.49
N PHE A 174 -10.26 0.71 11.06
CA PHE A 174 -10.24 -0.06 9.82
C PHE A 174 -11.22 -1.23 9.84
N LEU A 175 -11.25 -2.02 10.92
CA LEU A 175 -12.19 -3.13 11.06
C LEU A 175 -13.65 -2.65 11.05
N PHE A 176 -13.92 -1.51 11.67
CA PHE A 176 -15.23 -0.88 11.64
C PHE A 176 -15.63 -0.44 10.22
N LEU A 177 -14.70 0.20 9.46
CA LEU A 177 -14.93 0.56 8.05
C LEU A 177 -15.18 -0.67 7.17
N MET A 178 -14.45 -1.77 7.43
CA MET A 178 -14.65 -3.04 6.72
C MET A 178 -15.99 -3.67 7.05
N TRP A 179 -16.39 -3.65 8.30
CA TRP A 179 -17.70 -4.15 8.76
C TRP A 179 -18.85 -3.37 8.10
N GLU A 180 -18.80 -2.04 8.17
CA GLU A 180 -19.79 -1.16 7.52
C GLU A 180 -19.88 -1.42 6.02
N THR A 181 -18.74 -1.51 5.33
CA THR A 181 -18.70 -1.78 3.90
C THR A 181 -19.29 -3.13 3.55
N ARG A 182 -19.02 -4.18 4.34
CA ARG A 182 -19.58 -5.52 4.10
C ARG A 182 -21.09 -5.56 4.29
N LEU A 183 -21.61 -4.90 5.33
CA LEU A 183 -23.06 -4.87 5.59
C LEU A 183 -23.82 -4.03 4.59
N ALA A 184 -23.34 -2.80 4.32
CA ALA A 184 -24.07 -1.84 3.51
C ALA A 184 -23.99 -2.13 2.00
N ARG A 185 -22.95 -2.86 1.53
CA ARG A 185 -22.63 -2.98 0.09
C ARG A 185 -22.23 -4.38 -0.36
N ARG A 186 -22.85 -5.41 0.19
CA ARG A 186 -22.59 -6.82 -0.21
C ARG A 186 -22.69 -7.03 -1.71
N GLN A 187 -23.72 -6.47 -2.36
CA GLN A 187 -23.93 -6.62 -3.82
C GLN A 187 -22.80 -6.00 -4.63
N ALA A 188 -22.33 -4.80 -4.25
CA ALA A 188 -21.19 -4.15 -4.91
C ALA A 188 -19.89 -4.93 -4.75
N LEU A 189 -19.69 -5.55 -3.58
CA LEU A 189 -18.53 -6.41 -3.31
C LEU A 189 -18.54 -7.64 -4.24
N TYR A 190 -19.68 -8.32 -4.37
CA TYR A 190 -19.82 -9.47 -5.27
C TYR A 190 -19.69 -9.09 -6.75
N ALA A 191 -20.18 -7.91 -7.14
CA ALA A 191 -20.05 -7.43 -8.51
C ALA A 191 -18.58 -7.17 -8.91
N ILE A 192 -17.74 -6.71 -7.98
CA ILE A 192 -16.30 -6.51 -8.20
C ILE A 192 -15.52 -7.82 -8.03
N ALA A 193 -15.92 -8.68 -7.11
CA ALA A 193 -15.24 -9.95 -6.80
C ALA A 193 -15.53 -11.05 -7.84
N GLY A 194 -15.75 -10.70 -9.09
CA GLY A 194 -15.84 -11.65 -10.19
C GLY A 194 -14.56 -12.48 -10.35
N HIS A 195 -14.69 -13.69 -10.91
CA HIS A 195 -13.57 -14.63 -11.06
C HIS A 195 -12.36 -14.00 -11.77
N GLU A 196 -12.60 -13.31 -12.88
CA GLU A 196 -11.58 -12.63 -13.68
C GLU A 196 -10.85 -11.53 -12.86
N THR A 197 -11.62 -10.76 -12.09
CA THR A 197 -11.05 -9.68 -11.26
C THR A 197 -10.18 -10.23 -10.14
N ILE A 198 -10.62 -11.29 -9.47
CA ILE A 198 -9.84 -11.96 -8.42
C ILE A 198 -8.54 -12.54 -9.00
N LEU A 199 -8.62 -13.19 -10.16
CA LEU A 199 -7.46 -13.76 -10.85
C LEU A 199 -6.47 -12.66 -11.27
N ALA A 200 -6.94 -11.57 -11.87
CA ALA A 200 -6.10 -10.43 -12.25
C ALA A 200 -5.40 -9.80 -11.03
N MET A 201 -6.13 -9.62 -9.92
CA MET A 201 -5.55 -9.10 -8.67
C MET A 201 -4.51 -10.06 -8.08
N PHE A 202 -4.78 -11.36 -8.09
CA PHE A 202 -3.86 -12.39 -7.61
C PHE A 202 -2.58 -12.42 -8.45
N LEU A 203 -2.72 -12.37 -9.78
CA LEU A 203 -1.58 -12.29 -10.69
C LEU A 203 -0.79 -10.99 -10.48
N LEU A 204 -1.45 -9.84 -10.32
CA LEU A 204 -0.78 -8.59 -9.98
C LEU A 204 0.07 -8.74 -8.71
N LEU A 205 -0.50 -9.36 -7.67
CA LEU A 205 0.19 -9.59 -6.40
C LEU A 205 1.42 -10.48 -6.58
N VAL A 206 1.25 -11.65 -7.19
CA VAL A 206 2.32 -12.64 -7.35
C VAL A 206 3.43 -12.10 -8.26
N ILE A 207 3.09 -11.52 -9.41
CA ILE A 207 4.07 -10.96 -10.34
C ILE A 207 4.82 -9.79 -9.67
N SER A 208 4.14 -8.93 -8.91
CA SER A 208 4.77 -7.85 -8.15
C SER A 208 5.75 -8.39 -7.10
N MET A 209 5.39 -9.49 -6.40
CA MET A 209 6.30 -10.16 -5.46
C MET A 209 7.53 -10.74 -6.16
N LEU A 210 7.36 -11.36 -7.32
CA LEU A 210 8.46 -11.87 -8.13
C LEU A 210 9.38 -10.74 -8.61
N ILE A 211 8.82 -9.65 -9.12
CA ILE A 211 9.60 -8.45 -9.50
C ILE A 211 10.44 -7.97 -8.30
N GLY A 212 9.83 -7.81 -7.13
CA GLY A 212 10.52 -7.40 -5.91
C GLY A 212 11.63 -8.37 -5.51
N TRP A 213 11.40 -9.68 -5.66
CA TRP A 213 12.38 -10.73 -5.40
C TRP A 213 13.61 -10.60 -6.31
N PHE A 214 13.42 -10.45 -7.62
CA PHE A 214 14.54 -10.35 -8.57
C PHE A 214 15.30 -9.03 -8.44
N VAL A 215 14.62 -7.95 -8.10
CA VAL A 215 15.20 -6.63 -7.90
C VAL A 215 15.98 -6.52 -6.58
N GLY A 216 15.70 -7.38 -5.61
CA GLY A 216 16.24 -7.35 -4.24
C GLY A 216 17.77 -7.54 -4.11
N GLY A 217 18.48 -7.81 -5.21
CA GLY A 217 19.94 -7.96 -5.22
C GLY A 217 20.40 -9.35 -4.76
N PRO A 218 21.67 -9.51 -4.38
CA PRO A 218 22.23 -10.83 -4.05
C PRO A 218 21.81 -11.35 -2.67
N ASP A 219 21.45 -10.47 -1.76
CA ASP A 219 21.13 -10.79 -0.39
C ASP A 219 19.69 -11.29 -0.23
N LEU A 220 19.55 -12.49 0.35
CA LEU A 220 18.26 -13.18 0.50
C LEU A 220 17.24 -12.39 1.32
N GLU A 221 17.69 -11.72 2.38
CA GLU A 221 16.79 -10.94 3.23
C GLU A 221 16.28 -9.69 2.50
N SER A 222 17.14 -9.00 1.73
CA SER A 222 16.73 -7.87 0.89
C SER A 222 15.72 -8.31 -0.17
N ARG A 223 15.90 -9.48 -0.79
CA ARG A 223 14.93 -10.08 -1.71
C ARG A 223 13.58 -10.30 -1.04
N ARG A 224 13.56 -10.86 0.16
CA ARG A 224 12.32 -11.10 0.92
C ARG A 224 11.60 -9.80 1.27
N VAL A 225 12.33 -8.80 1.77
CA VAL A 225 11.77 -7.50 2.11
C VAL A 225 11.20 -6.82 0.87
N LEU A 226 11.92 -6.82 -0.25
CA LEU A 226 11.47 -6.19 -1.48
C LEU A 226 10.33 -6.97 -2.16
N ALA A 227 10.34 -8.30 -2.15
CA ALA A 227 9.21 -9.10 -2.62
C ALA A 227 7.93 -8.72 -1.85
N THR A 228 8.01 -8.69 -0.53
CA THR A 228 6.89 -8.30 0.32
C THR A 228 6.46 -6.85 0.06
N SER A 229 7.38 -5.89 0.07
CA SER A 229 7.03 -4.46 -0.08
C SER A 229 6.53 -4.10 -1.48
N THR A 230 6.99 -4.80 -2.53
CA THR A 230 6.54 -4.60 -3.90
C THR A 230 5.20 -5.28 -4.17
N GLY A 231 4.96 -6.48 -3.61
CA GLY A 231 3.67 -7.17 -3.71
C GLY A 231 2.57 -6.50 -2.89
N MET A 232 2.93 -5.96 -1.72
CA MET A 232 1.98 -5.27 -0.86
C MET A 232 1.78 -3.82 -1.32
N ARG A 233 0.67 -3.56 -2.01
CA ARG A 233 0.30 -2.23 -2.53
C ARG A 233 -0.39 -1.38 -1.46
N SER A 234 -0.38 -0.07 -1.62
CA SER A 234 -0.95 0.88 -0.66
C SER A 234 -2.48 0.91 -0.71
N VAL A 235 -3.11 -0.15 -0.17
CA VAL A 235 -4.57 -0.26 -0.08
C VAL A 235 -5.21 1.00 0.50
N ILE A 236 -4.57 1.62 1.50
CA ILE A 236 -5.08 2.79 2.21
C ILE A 236 -5.11 4.02 1.29
N VAL A 237 -3.99 4.29 0.59
CA VAL A 237 -3.93 5.44 -0.33
C VAL A 237 -4.84 5.20 -1.53
N VAL A 238 -4.88 3.97 -2.06
CA VAL A 238 -5.81 3.62 -3.15
C VAL A 238 -7.26 3.79 -2.73
N LEU A 239 -7.63 3.34 -1.53
CA LEU A 239 -8.98 3.52 -0.99
C LEU A 239 -9.35 4.99 -0.87
N TYR A 240 -8.43 5.83 -0.38
CA TYR A 240 -8.61 7.27 -0.28
C TYR A 240 -8.81 7.90 -1.67
N VAL A 241 -7.91 7.62 -2.61
CA VAL A 241 -7.97 8.13 -3.99
C VAL A 241 -9.23 7.67 -4.71
N ALA A 242 -9.59 6.38 -4.58
CA ALA A 242 -10.79 5.82 -5.19
C ALA A 242 -12.07 6.52 -4.69
N ARG A 243 -12.16 6.77 -3.40
CA ARG A 243 -13.33 7.47 -2.81
C ARG A 243 -13.38 8.96 -3.20
N TYR A 244 -12.23 9.60 -3.32
CA TYR A 244 -12.13 11.01 -3.63
C TYR A 244 -12.33 11.30 -5.12
N CYS A 245 -11.69 10.53 -6.00
CA CYS A 245 -11.67 10.77 -7.44
C CYS A 245 -12.82 10.08 -8.19
N PHE A 246 -13.40 9.00 -7.63
CA PHE A 246 -14.44 8.20 -8.27
C PHE A 246 -15.67 8.05 -7.35
N PRO A 247 -16.30 9.18 -6.92
CA PRO A 247 -17.49 9.13 -6.07
C PRO A 247 -18.65 8.47 -6.81
N GLY A 248 -19.43 7.65 -6.11
CA GLY A 248 -20.58 6.95 -6.71
C GLY A 248 -20.24 5.66 -7.44
N THR A 249 -18.96 5.36 -7.70
CA THR A 249 -18.50 4.11 -8.32
C THR A 249 -18.14 3.05 -7.29
N ASN A 250 -17.91 1.82 -7.76
CA ASN A 250 -17.44 0.72 -6.91
C ASN A 250 -15.91 0.55 -6.92
N VAL A 251 -15.15 1.47 -7.50
CA VAL A 251 -13.67 1.43 -7.58
C VAL A 251 -13.04 1.20 -6.21
N TYR A 252 -13.58 1.82 -5.15
CA TYR A 252 -13.06 1.68 -3.78
C TYR A 252 -13.24 0.27 -3.18
N MET A 253 -14.03 -0.62 -3.79
CA MET A 253 -14.14 -2.02 -3.38
C MET A 253 -12.92 -2.85 -3.79
N VAL A 254 -12.24 -2.45 -4.87
CA VAL A 254 -11.08 -3.17 -5.41
C VAL A 254 -9.94 -3.30 -4.40
N PRO A 255 -9.47 -2.22 -3.74
CA PRO A 255 -8.44 -2.35 -2.70
C PRO A 255 -8.88 -3.19 -1.50
N ILE A 256 -10.19 -3.25 -1.20
CA ILE A 256 -10.73 -4.10 -0.12
C ILE A 256 -10.62 -5.58 -0.48
N VAL A 257 -11.00 -5.95 -1.71
CA VAL A 257 -10.85 -7.31 -2.22
C VAL A 257 -9.36 -7.68 -2.31
N TYR A 258 -8.52 -6.78 -2.82
CA TYR A 258 -7.08 -7.00 -2.90
C TYR A 258 -6.44 -7.28 -1.54
N LEU A 259 -6.86 -6.58 -0.48
CA LEU A 259 -6.36 -6.80 0.87
C LEU A 259 -6.63 -8.24 1.35
N SER A 260 -7.79 -8.81 1.02
CA SER A 260 -8.14 -10.18 1.39
C SER A 260 -7.28 -11.24 0.71
N LEU A 261 -6.70 -10.93 -0.46
CA LEU A 261 -5.72 -11.76 -1.17
C LEU A 261 -4.29 -11.50 -0.66
N MET A 262 -3.96 -10.23 -0.44
CA MET A 262 -2.62 -9.77 -0.11
C MET A 262 -2.11 -10.35 1.22
N VAL A 263 -2.95 -10.35 2.26
CA VAL A 263 -2.55 -10.80 3.60
C VAL A 263 -2.23 -12.30 3.63
N PRO A 264 -3.12 -13.22 3.19
CA PRO A 264 -2.82 -14.66 3.22
C PRO A 264 -1.67 -15.05 2.28
N THR A 265 -1.57 -14.45 1.09
CA THR A 265 -0.48 -14.75 0.15
C THR A 265 0.88 -14.39 0.74
N ASN A 266 1.02 -13.21 1.36
CA ASN A 266 2.26 -12.84 2.03
C ASN A 266 2.56 -13.72 3.24
N LEU A 267 1.55 -14.10 4.01
CA LEU A 267 1.73 -15.03 5.14
C LEU A 267 2.27 -16.38 4.65
N LEU A 268 1.67 -16.96 3.61
CA LEU A 268 2.12 -18.21 3.00
C LEU A 268 3.55 -18.10 2.47
N PHE A 269 3.89 -17.00 1.80
CA PHE A 269 5.25 -16.73 1.34
C PHE A 269 6.26 -16.76 2.49
N HIS A 270 5.98 -16.09 3.61
CA HIS A 270 6.88 -16.07 4.76
C HIS A 270 6.96 -17.41 5.49
N LEU A 271 5.87 -18.16 5.57
CA LEU A 271 5.84 -19.51 6.16
C LEU A 271 6.64 -20.50 5.32
N ALA A 272 6.51 -20.48 3.99
CA ALA A 272 7.29 -21.31 3.08
C ALA A 272 8.80 -21.07 3.24
N PHE A 273 9.22 -19.80 3.36
CA PHE A 273 10.61 -19.46 3.62
C PHE A 273 11.11 -19.89 4.99
N ALA A 274 10.27 -19.78 6.02
CA ALA A 274 10.65 -20.23 7.37
C ALA A 274 10.83 -21.76 7.42
N GLY A 275 10.02 -22.52 6.69
CA GLY A 275 10.17 -23.96 6.54
C GLY A 275 11.46 -24.35 5.80
N TRP A 276 11.73 -23.68 4.67
CA TRP A 276 12.93 -23.93 3.86
C TRP A 276 14.23 -23.65 4.64
N HIS A 277 14.25 -22.59 5.45
CA HIS A 277 15.44 -22.25 6.26
C HIS A 277 15.71 -23.29 7.34
N ARG A 278 14.68 -23.84 7.99
CA ARG A 278 14.82 -24.91 8.99
C ARG A 278 15.34 -26.21 8.39
N SER A 279 14.90 -26.56 7.17
CA SER A 279 15.33 -27.79 6.51
C SER A 279 16.78 -27.75 6.01
N HIS A 280 17.36 -26.56 5.80
CA HIS A 280 18.73 -26.41 5.27
C HIS A 280 19.76 -25.99 6.32
N THR A 281 19.34 -25.50 7.50
CA THR A 281 20.25 -25.09 8.58
C THR A 281 20.34 -26.10 9.72
N GLY A 282 19.57 -27.19 9.70
CA GLY A 282 19.69 -28.30 10.66
C GLY A 282 19.37 -27.94 12.12
N GLN A 283 18.63 -26.85 12.38
CA GLN A 283 18.19 -26.43 13.72
C GLN A 283 16.67 -26.32 13.80
#